data_83f15f21e47f70d7baa0fe4d831d8fe9
#
_entry.id   83f15f21e47f70d7baa0fe4d831d8fe9
#
_cell.length_a   1.000
_cell.length_b   1.000
_cell.length_c   1.000
_cell.angle_alpha   90.00
_cell.angle_beta   90.00
_cell.angle_gamma   90.00
#
_symmetry.space_group_name_H-M   'P 1'
#
loop_
_entity.id
_entity.type
_entity.pdbx_description
1 polymer ?
#
loop_
_entity_poly.entity_id
_entity_poly.type
_entity_poly.pdbx_seq_one_letter_code
_entity_poly.pdbx_strand_id
1 'polypeptide(L)'
;IQLGANMEKVVSRGIKIDLHIHSEYSKAKDGKKVEENTLDNIPVLVQGLLANQVEMCAITDHDAFNYGMYYELKKEEQKNNCVKKVLPGIEFSVEFVEGKVIHIVTIFDDRDDEKVRNIQKIMEQGKGMSCYKKTKGAYTKSDYFDILSEINIDFIMIAHQKKTPSSQHKPHANDVMSLGKEIFNELVFMDYFDAYEFRNKKNEIYNKIYSLENSMEEKLRFLTGSDCHRWRYYPYTEENEKTEFKYTYIKSLPS
;
A
#
# COMPACT_ATOMS: atom_id res chain seq x y z
N ILE A 1 -40.05 11.29 27.27
CA ILE A 1 -38.69 11.74 26.94
C ILE A 1 -37.85 10.49 26.83
N GLN A 2 -37.70 9.95 25.63
CA GLN A 2 -36.75 8.85 25.34
C GLN A 2 -35.36 9.47 25.12
N LEU A 3 -34.50 9.32 26.11
CA LEU A 3 -33.08 9.53 25.94
C LEU A 3 -32.55 8.37 25.08
N GLY A 4 -32.31 8.63 23.80
CA GLY A 4 -31.59 7.73 22.94
C GLY A 4 -30.16 7.59 23.45
N ALA A 5 -29.84 6.45 24.04
CA ALA A 5 -28.47 6.09 24.35
C ALA A 5 -27.68 6.00 23.05
N ASN A 6 -26.81 6.96 22.76
CA ASN A 6 -25.73 6.81 21.80
C ASN A 6 -24.84 5.67 22.33
N MET A 7 -25.09 4.46 21.88
CA MET A 7 -24.12 3.37 22.08
C MET A 7 -22.91 3.72 21.23
N GLU A 8 -21.86 4.26 21.85
CA GLU A 8 -20.55 4.31 21.24
C GLU A 8 -20.16 2.88 20.85
N LYS A 9 -20.00 2.65 19.56
CA LYS A 9 -19.49 1.36 19.07
C LYS A 9 -18.03 1.23 19.53
N VAL A 10 -17.82 0.52 20.63
CA VAL A 10 -16.47 0.22 21.12
C VAL A 10 -15.88 -0.90 20.28
N VAL A 11 -14.84 -0.59 19.53
CA VAL A 11 -14.05 -1.60 18.82
C VAL A 11 -13.16 -2.29 19.86
N SER A 12 -13.49 -3.52 20.20
CA SER A 12 -12.82 -4.30 21.27
C SER A 12 -11.42 -4.78 20.91
N ARG A 13 -11.13 -4.92 19.61
CA ARG A 13 -9.80 -5.37 19.11
C ARG A 13 -9.44 -4.67 17.80
N GLY A 14 -8.15 -4.64 17.49
CA GLY A 14 -7.70 -4.16 16.18
C GLY A 14 -7.94 -5.18 15.07
N ILE A 15 -8.13 -4.70 13.86
CA ILE A 15 -8.19 -5.47 12.62
C ILE A 15 -6.78 -5.58 12.09
N LYS A 16 -6.31 -6.81 11.82
CA LYS A 16 -4.99 -7.07 11.25
C LYS A 16 -5.01 -6.80 9.76
N ILE A 17 -4.09 -5.94 9.30
CA ILE A 17 -4.05 -5.49 7.92
C ILE A 17 -2.74 -5.84 7.22
N ASP A 18 -2.80 -6.03 5.89
CA ASP A 18 -1.68 -6.02 4.96
C ASP A 18 -2.11 -5.38 3.64
N LEU A 19 -1.67 -4.18 3.40
CA LEU A 19 -2.08 -3.35 2.25
C LEU A 19 -1.01 -3.26 1.16
N HIS A 20 0.00 -4.17 1.18
CA HIS A 20 1.08 -4.16 0.21
C HIS A 20 1.49 -5.57 -0.21
N ILE A 21 0.83 -6.08 -1.25
CA ILE A 21 1.04 -7.42 -1.81
C ILE A 21 1.10 -7.30 -3.34
N HIS A 22 2.03 -8.02 -3.99
CA HIS A 22 2.20 -8.00 -5.44
C HIS A 22 1.67 -9.24 -6.13
N SER A 23 1.10 -9.06 -7.31
CA SER A 23 0.71 -10.13 -8.23
C SER A 23 1.58 -10.15 -9.50
N GLU A 24 1.27 -11.04 -10.42
CA GLU A 24 1.95 -11.13 -11.72
C GLU A 24 1.89 -9.83 -12.54
N TYR A 25 0.95 -8.92 -12.24
CA TYR A 25 0.83 -7.63 -12.93
C TYR A 25 1.96 -6.66 -12.58
N SER A 26 2.72 -6.92 -11.52
CA SER A 26 3.99 -6.25 -11.20
C SER A 26 5.19 -6.76 -12.03
N LYS A 27 5.00 -7.76 -12.89
CA LYS A 27 6.10 -8.45 -13.61
C LYS A 27 7.02 -7.51 -14.39
N ALA A 28 6.50 -6.41 -14.92
CA ALA A 28 7.32 -5.43 -15.65
C ALA A 28 8.45 -4.84 -14.79
N LYS A 29 8.28 -4.80 -13.46
CA LYS A 29 9.24 -4.26 -12.50
C LYS A 29 9.92 -5.36 -11.69
N ASP A 30 9.16 -6.37 -11.25
CA ASP A 30 9.64 -7.41 -10.33
C ASP A 30 10.12 -8.68 -11.03
N GLY A 31 9.89 -8.78 -12.33
CA GLY A 31 10.37 -9.89 -13.16
C GLY A 31 9.84 -11.24 -12.69
N LYS A 32 10.74 -12.21 -12.56
CA LYS A 32 10.39 -13.60 -12.18
C LYS A 32 9.90 -13.77 -10.75
N LYS A 33 10.04 -12.77 -9.89
CA LYS A 33 9.64 -12.90 -8.47
C LYS A 33 8.14 -13.11 -8.32
N VAL A 34 7.35 -12.49 -9.18
CA VAL A 34 5.88 -12.50 -9.13
C VAL A 34 5.23 -13.41 -10.18
N GLU A 35 6.00 -14.14 -11.00
CA GLU A 35 5.45 -14.91 -12.12
C GLU A 35 4.50 -16.04 -11.70
N GLU A 36 4.62 -16.53 -10.46
CA GLU A 36 3.73 -17.54 -9.89
C GLU A 36 2.50 -16.94 -9.18
N ASN A 37 2.43 -15.61 -9.04
CA ASN A 37 1.34 -14.93 -8.35
C ASN A 37 0.17 -14.64 -9.32
N THR A 38 -0.33 -15.68 -9.96
CA THR A 38 -1.36 -15.62 -11.01
C THR A 38 -2.77 -15.70 -10.43
N LEU A 39 -3.76 -15.38 -11.25
CA LEU A 39 -5.16 -15.51 -10.89
C LEU A 39 -5.51 -16.92 -10.37
N ASP A 40 -4.97 -17.95 -11.02
CA ASP A 40 -5.19 -19.37 -10.63
C ASP A 40 -4.57 -19.70 -9.26
N ASN A 41 -3.56 -18.95 -8.85
CA ASN A 41 -2.84 -19.14 -7.59
C ASN A 41 -3.36 -18.26 -6.44
N ILE A 42 -4.46 -17.52 -6.61
CA ILE A 42 -5.12 -16.81 -5.49
C ILE A 42 -5.35 -17.71 -4.26
N PRO A 43 -5.72 -19.00 -4.38
CA PRO A 43 -5.84 -19.87 -3.22
C PRO A 43 -4.56 -19.97 -2.37
N VAL A 44 -3.38 -19.84 -2.98
CA VAL A 44 -2.09 -19.84 -2.25
C VAL A 44 -1.95 -18.59 -1.39
N LEU A 45 -2.28 -17.41 -1.95
CA LEU A 45 -2.31 -16.17 -1.17
C LEU A 45 -3.32 -16.26 -0.03
N VAL A 46 -4.54 -16.74 -0.33
CA VAL A 46 -5.61 -16.90 0.67
C VAL A 46 -5.15 -17.79 1.83
N GLN A 47 -4.49 -18.92 1.57
CA GLN A 47 -3.92 -19.77 2.62
C GLN A 47 -2.93 -19.00 3.49
N GLY A 48 -2.08 -18.18 2.89
CA GLY A 48 -1.14 -17.31 3.62
C GLY A 48 -1.85 -16.29 4.50
N LEU A 49 -2.86 -15.61 3.97
CA LEU A 49 -3.68 -14.64 4.70
C LEU A 49 -4.40 -15.30 5.90
N LEU A 50 -5.01 -16.47 5.68
CA LEU A 50 -5.72 -17.22 6.72
C LEU A 50 -4.76 -17.71 7.81
N ALA A 51 -3.61 -18.28 7.44
CA ALA A 51 -2.60 -18.75 8.39
C ALA A 51 -2.08 -17.61 9.28
N ASN A 52 -2.02 -16.40 8.75
CA ASN A 52 -1.59 -15.21 9.47
C ASN A 52 -2.75 -14.41 10.07
N GLN A 53 -4.00 -14.85 9.91
CA GLN A 53 -5.21 -14.18 10.42
C GLN A 53 -5.31 -12.71 9.96
N VAL A 54 -4.99 -12.45 8.70
CA VAL A 54 -5.14 -11.12 8.09
C VAL A 54 -6.61 -10.89 7.76
N GLU A 55 -7.16 -9.78 8.23
CA GLU A 55 -8.58 -9.46 8.11
C GLU A 55 -8.88 -8.45 7.01
N MET A 56 -7.89 -7.61 6.67
CA MET A 56 -8.00 -6.65 5.57
C MET A 56 -6.71 -6.66 4.75
N CYS A 57 -6.84 -6.72 3.44
CA CYS A 57 -5.69 -6.74 2.54
C CYS A 57 -5.95 -5.99 1.23
N ALA A 58 -4.85 -5.71 0.50
CA ALA A 58 -4.90 -5.16 -0.85
C ALA A 58 -3.77 -5.76 -1.68
N ILE A 59 -4.05 -6.06 -2.95
CA ILE A 59 -3.03 -6.27 -3.97
C ILE A 59 -2.73 -4.91 -4.58
N THR A 60 -1.44 -4.52 -4.60
CA THR A 60 -0.98 -3.19 -4.99
C THR A 60 0.18 -3.31 -5.97
N ASP A 61 -0.14 -3.74 -7.18
CA ASP A 61 0.84 -3.94 -8.22
C ASP A 61 1.49 -2.64 -8.67
N HIS A 62 2.75 -2.71 -9.11
CA HIS A 62 3.48 -1.57 -9.60
C HIS A 62 2.83 -0.92 -10.81
N ASP A 63 2.32 0.30 -10.63
CA ASP A 63 1.74 1.13 -11.69
C ASP A 63 0.68 0.39 -12.53
N ALA A 64 -0.01 -0.56 -11.91
CA ALA A 64 -1.02 -1.39 -12.57
C ALA A 64 -2.14 -1.76 -11.60
N PHE A 65 -3.33 -1.93 -12.15
CA PHE A 65 -4.48 -2.50 -11.45
C PHE A 65 -5.13 -3.54 -12.34
N ASN A 66 -5.39 -4.73 -11.81
CA ASN A 66 -6.17 -5.76 -12.49
C ASN A 66 -7.46 -6.04 -11.72
N TYR A 67 -8.58 -5.65 -12.30
CA TYR A 67 -9.88 -5.82 -11.68
C TYR A 67 -10.23 -7.31 -11.45
N GLY A 68 -9.83 -8.20 -12.36
CA GLY A 68 -10.08 -9.65 -12.22
C GLY A 68 -9.37 -10.22 -10.99
N MET A 69 -8.12 -9.85 -10.77
CA MET A 69 -7.32 -10.25 -9.61
C MET A 69 -7.95 -9.73 -8.30
N TYR A 70 -8.29 -8.44 -8.25
CA TYR A 70 -8.99 -7.82 -7.13
C TYR A 70 -10.33 -8.52 -6.85
N TYR A 71 -11.17 -8.71 -7.88
CA TYR A 71 -12.50 -9.26 -7.74
C TYR A 71 -12.47 -10.73 -7.27
N GLU A 72 -11.52 -11.52 -7.77
CA GLU A 72 -11.38 -12.92 -7.35
C GLU A 72 -11.00 -13.02 -5.88
N LEU A 73 -10.03 -12.20 -5.43
CA LEU A 73 -9.66 -12.15 -4.02
C LEU A 73 -10.81 -11.61 -3.15
N LYS A 74 -11.56 -10.62 -3.64
CA LYS A 74 -12.70 -10.03 -2.93
C LYS A 74 -13.81 -11.02 -2.59
N LYS A 75 -13.95 -12.12 -3.33
CA LYS A 75 -14.90 -13.18 -3.01
C LYS A 75 -14.66 -13.81 -1.62
N GLU A 76 -13.45 -13.66 -1.07
CA GLU A 76 -13.14 -14.15 0.28
C GLU A 76 -13.93 -13.41 1.37
N GLU A 77 -14.36 -12.17 1.14
CA GLU A 77 -15.19 -11.40 2.09
C GLU A 77 -16.53 -12.08 2.39
N GLN A 78 -17.04 -12.85 1.41
CA GLN A 78 -18.32 -13.56 1.54
C GLN A 78 -18.17 -14.94 2.21
N LYS A 79 -16.93 -15.41 2.40
CA LYS A 79 -16.65 -16.68 3.04
C LYS A 79 -16.57 -16.52 4.56
N ASN A 80 -16.96 -17.56 5.29
CA ASN A 80 -16.86 -17.56 6.75
C ASN A 80 -15.42 -17.81 7.21
N ASN A 81 -14.51 -16.91 6.87
CA ASN A 81 -13.10 -16.95 7.25
C ASN A 81 -12.65 -15.60 7.88
N CYS A 82 -11.33 -15.39 8.08
CA CYS A 82 -10.83 -14.18 8.71
C CYS A 82 -10.76 -12.98 7.75
N VAL A 83 -10.68 -13.17 6.43
CA VAL A 83 -10.64 -12.07 5.46
C VAL A 83 -11.99 -11.38 5.41
N LYS A 84 -12.04 -10.14 5.88
CA LYS A 84 -13.28 -9.35 5.99
C LYS A 84 -13.34 -8.23 4.97
N LYS A 85 -12.19 -7.79 4.47
CA LYS A 85 -12.12 -6.66 3.54
C LYS A 85 -10.95 -6.81 2.58
N VAL A 86 -11.23 -6.64 1.30
CA VAL A 86 -10.22 -6.56 0.23
C VAL A 86 -10.39 -5.22 -0.47
N LEU A 87 -9.38 -4.38 -0.40
CA LEU A 87 -9.40 -3.04 -0.97
C LEU A 87 -8.67 -3.00 -2.32
N PRO A 88 -9.14 -2.20 -3.27
CA PRO A 88 -8.39 -1.94 -4.49
C PRO A 88 -7.20 -1.03 -4.21
N GLY A 89 -6.05 -1.31 -4.82
CA GLY A 89 -4.86 -0.49 -4.61
C GLY A 89 -3.84 -0.59 -5.73
N ILE A 90 -2.91 0.36 -5.75
CA ILE A 90 -1.80 0.44 -6.70
C ILE A 90 -0.57 0.96 -5.97
N GLU A 91 0.60 0.38 -6.23
CA GLU A 91 1.88 0.99 -5.85
C GLU A 91 2.40 1.84 -7.01
N PHE A 92 2.23 3.15 -6.92
CA PHE A 92 2.71 4.08 -7.94
C PHE A 92 4.18 4.38 -7.80
N SER A 93 4.89 4.45 -8.92
CA SER A 93 6.23 5.02 -9.02
C SER A 93 6.13 6.49 -9.42
N VAL A 94 6.44 7.41 -8.52
CA VAL A 94 6.22 8.85 -8.72
C VAL A 94 7.51 9.64 -8.51
N GLU A 95 7.89 10.45 -9.51
CA GLU A 95 8.90 11.48 -9.33
C GLU A 95 8.27 12.65 -8.55
N PHE A 96 8.25 12.50 -7.23
CA PHE A 96 7.55 13.41 -6.33
C PHE A 96 8.34 14.71 -6.09
N VAL A 97 9.66 14.60 -6.13
CA VAL A 97 10.61 15.71 -6.15
C VAL A 97 11.54 15.51 -7.35
N GLU A 98 11.96 16.57 -8.01
CA GLU A 98 12.78 16.51 -9.23
C GLU A 98 13.96 15.55 -9.08
N GLY A 99 14.07 14.61 -10.00
CA GLY A 99 15.10 13.58 -10.02
C GLY A 99 14.98 12.51 -8.94
N LYS A 100 13.88 12.48 -8.16
CA LYS A 100 13.65 11.54 -7.05
C LYS A 100 12.33 10.79 -7.20
N VAL A 101 12.43 9.51 -7.54
CA VAL A 101 11.29 8.61 -7.63
C VAL A 101 11.07 7.95 -6.27
N ILE A 102 9.84 8.04 -5.76
CA ILE A 102 9.39 7.30 -4.58
C ILE A 102 8.24 6.38 -4.96
N HIS A 103 8.04 5.33 -4.18
CA HIS A 103 6.87 4.47 -4.28
C HIS A 103 5.79 4.94 -3.31
N ILE A 104 4.57 4.99 -3.81
CA ILE A 104 3.39 5.39 -3.06
C ILE A 104 2.33 4.31 -3.22
N VAL A 105 2.05 3.59 -2.15
CA VAL A 105 0.91 2.66 -2.10
C VAL A 105 -0.35 3.50 -1.93
N THR A 106 -1.21 3.46 -2.94
CA THR A 106 -2.49 4.17 -2.95
C THR A 106 -3.61 3.16 -2.85
N ILE A 107 -4.41 3.26 -1.79
CA ILE A 107 -5.55 2.38 -1.53
C ILE A 107 -6.82 3.17 -1.77
N PHE A 108 -7.73 2.61 -2.55
CA PHE A 108 -8.98 3.25 -2.93
C PHE A 108 -10.16 2.69 -2.12
N ASP A 109 -11.19 3.52 -1.96
CA ASP A 109 -12.49 3.09 -1.46
C ASP A 109 -13.15 2.11 -2.46
N ASP A 110 -13.86 1.12 -1.96
CA ASP A 110 -14.46 0.05 -2.77
C ASP A 110 -16.00 0.07 -2.80
N ARG A 111 -16.63 1.16 -2.32
CA ARG A 111 -18.10 1.27 -2.26
C ARG A 111 -18.76 1.36 -3.63
N ASP A 112 -18.05 1.81 -4.65
CA ASP A 112 -18.55 1.94 -6.03
C ASP A 112 -17.77 0.98 -6.96
N ASP A 113 -18.33 -0.20 -7.20
CA ASP A 113 -17.70 -1.25 -8.01
C ASP A 113 -17.47 -0.82 -9.47
N GLU A 114 -18.33 0.04 -10.03
CA GLU A 114 -18.17 0.54 -11.40
C GLU A 114 -16.92 1.42 -11.49
N LYS A 115 -16.74 2.32 -10.54
CA LYS A 115 -15.54 3.14 -10.47
C LYS A 115 -14.28 2.30 -10.23
N VAL A 116 -14.34 1.32 -9.33
CA VAL A 116 -13.21 0.40 -9.09
C VAL A 116 -12.83 -0.33 -10.38
N ARG A 117 -13.81 -0.84 -11.13
CA ARG A 117 -13.57 -1.49 -12.43
C ARG A 117 -12.93 -0.52 -13.43
N ASN A 118 -13.30 0.75 -13.38
CA ASN A 118 -12.76 1.77 -14.29
C ASN A 118 -11.29 2.11 -13.99
N ILE A 119 -10.77 1.85 -12.78
CA ILE A 119 -9.35 2.04 -12.44
C ILE A 119 -8.46 1.33 -13.46
N GLN A 120 -8.74 0.05 -13.75
CA GLN A 120 -7.96 -0.72 -14.73
C GLN A 120 -7.93 -0.02 -16.09
N LYS A 121 -9.08 0.45 -16.57
CA LYS A 121 -9.21 1.12 -17.85
C LYS A 121 -8.39 2.41 -17.91
N ILE A 122 -8.43 3.22 -16.85
CA ILE A 122 -7.64 4.46 -16.75
C ILE A 122 -6.14 4.14 -16.79
N MET A 123 -5.71 3.14 -16.01
CA MET A 123 -4.30 2.73 -15.96
C MET A 123 -3.80 2.16 -17.29
N GLU A 124 -4.65 1.44 -18.04
CA GLU A 124 -4.30 0.87 -19.35
C GLU A 124 -4.28 1.93 -20.45
N GLN A 125 -5.20 2.89 -20.43
CA GLN A 125 -5.22 4.00 -21.39
C GLN A 125 -3.96 4.86 -21.29
N GLY A 126 -3.46 5.09 -20.08
CA GLY A 126 -2.18 5.77 -19.87
C GLY A 126 -0.96 5.04 -20.45
N LYS A 127 -1.04 3.73 -20.68
CA LYS A 127 0.03 2.94 -21.32
C LYS A 127 0.03 3.04 -22.86
N GLY A 128 -1.11 3.35 -23.49
CA GLY A 128 -1.26 3.31 -24.94
C GLY A 128 -1.41 4.66 -25.64
N MET A 129 -1.99 5.63 -24.99
CA MET A 129 -2.33 6.93 -25.58
C MET A 129 -1.91 8.08 -24.66
N SER A 130 -0.65 8.38 -24.61
CA SER A 130 0.00 9.69 -24.36
C SER A 130 -0.50 10.66 -23.27
N CYS A 131 -1.54 10.39 -22.49
CA CYS A 131 -1.96 11.33 -21.45
C CYS A 131 -1.01 11.31 -20.24
N TYR A 132 -0.65 10.12 -19.76
CA TYR A 132 0.22 9.96 -18.59
C TYR A 132 1.48 9.17 -18.98
N LYS A 133 2.50 9.86 -19.47
CA LYS A 133 3.75 9.19 -19.86
C LYS A 133 4.68 9.09 -18.68
N LYS A 134 5.01 7.85 -18.31
CA LYS A 134 6.15 7.62 -17.44
C LYS A 134 7.44 8.13 -18.11
N THR A 135 8.02 9.16 -17.55
CA THR A 135 9.39 9.56 -17.86
C THR A 135 10.33 8.78 -16.92
N LYS A 136 11.34 8.11 -17.50
CA LYS A 136 12.30 7.32 -16.70
C LYS A 136 11.66 6.24 -15.78
N GLY A 137 10.52 5.67 -16.19
CA GLY A 137 9.86 4.61 -15.43
C GLY A 137 8.99 5.08 -14.25
N ALA A 138 8.72 6.38 -14.14
CA ALA A 138 7.86 6.96 -13.12
C ALA A 138 6.90 7.99 -13.72
N TYR A 139 5.78 8.21 -13.05
CA TYR A 139 4.90 9.34 -13.30
C TYR A 139 5.49 10.62 -12.70
N THR A 140 5.20 11.77 -13.31
CA THR A 140 5.44 13.05 -12.62
C THR A 140 4.44 13.19 -11.45
N LYS A 141 4.74 14.06 -10.51
CA LYS A 141 3.81 14.38 -9.42
C LYS A 141 2.46 14.88 -9.96
N SER A 142 2.48 15.70 -11.03
CA SER A 142 1.26 16.19 -11.68
C SER A 142 0.45 15.05 -12.27
N ASP A 143 1.07 14.21 -13.12
CA ASP A 143 0.39 13.07 -13.73
C ASP A 143 -0.23 12.13 -12.69
N TYR A 144 0.45 11.92 -11.56
CA TYR A 144 -0.06 11.09 -10.48
C TYR A 144 -1.37 11.66 -9.90
N PHE A 145 -1.41 12.95 -9.59
CA PHE A 145 -2.64 13.59 -9.08
C PHE A 145 -3.74 13.70 -10.14
N ASP A 146 -3.38 13.88 -11.40
CA ASP A 146 -4.33 13.87 -12.51
C ASP A 146 -4.99 12.49 -12.69
N ILE A 147 -4.19 11.40 -12.58
CA ILE A 147 -4.71 10.01 -12.56
C ILE A 147 -5.68 9.82 -11.39
N LEU A 148 -5.32 10.23 -10.18
CA LEU A 148 -6.20 10.10 -9.02
C LEU A 148 -7.51 10.89 -9.19
N SER A 149 -7.42 12.08 -9.76
CA SER A 149 -8.59 12.91 -10.09
C SER A 149 -9.50 12.23 -11.12
N GLU A 150 -8.93 11.58 -12.14
CA GLU A 150 -9.69 10.85 -13.16
C GLU A 150 -10.36 9.59 -12.59
N ILE A 151 -9.67 8.87 -11.70
CA ILE A 151 -10.24 7.73 -10.97
C ILE A 151 -11.45 8.17 -10.14
N ASN A 152 -11.39 9.34 -9.53
CA ASN A 152 -12.50 9.97 -8.79
C ASN A 152 -13.13 9.04 -7.73
N ILE A 153 -12.27 8.42 -6.93
CA ILE A 153 -12.61 7.60 -5.75
C ILE A 153 -11.82 8.16 -4.57
N ASP A 154 -12.41 8.13 -3.38
CA ASP A 154 -11.68 8.45 -2.16
C ASP A 154 -10.49 7.49 -1.97
N PHE A 155 -9.34 8.00 -1.56
CA PHE A 155 -8.13 7.22 -1.42
C PHE A 155 -7.30 7.63 -0.21
N ILE A 156 -6.38 6.76 0.20
CA ILE A 156 -5.29 7.06 1.13
C ILE A 156 -3.95 6.84 0.44
N MET A 157 -2.97 7.67 0.80
CA MET A 157 -1.60 7.64 0.28
C MET A 157 -0.64 7.15 1.37
N ILE A 158 0.03 6.05 1.10
CA ILE A 158 1.01 5.45 2.02
C ILE A 158 2.39 5.53 1.35
N ALA A 159 3.27 6.38 1.89
CA ALA A 159 4.61 6.51 1.36
C ALA A 159 5.48 5.33 1.76
N HIS A 160 6.15 4.72 0.78
CA HIS A 160 7.09 3.64 1.05
C HIS A 160 8.30 4.15 1.81
N GLN A 161 8.58 3.57 2.97
CA GLN A 161 9.66 3.98 3.85
C GLN A 161 10.38 2.78 4.43
N LYS A 162 11.42 2.31 3.74
CA LYS A 162 12.20 1.12 4.18
C LYS A 162 13.31 1.42 5.17
N LYS A 163 13.80 2.67 5.25
CA LYS A 163 15.02 3.02 5.99
C LYS A 163 14.83 4.27 6.85
N THR A 164 15.75 4.44 7.80
CA THR A 164 15.94 5.69 8.53
C THR A 164 16.45 6.80 7.62
N PRO A 165 16.15 8.08 7.95
CA PRO A 165 16.81 9.22 7.34
C PRO A 165 18.32 9.03 7.46
N SER A 166 19.02 8.96 6.35
CA SER A 166 20.47 9.03 6.35
C SER A 166 20.91 10.30 5.66
N SER A 167 21.99 10.89 6.16
CA SER A 167 22.65 12.02 5.50
C SER A 167 23.25 11.65 4.14
N GLN A 168 23.24 10.37 3.77
CA GLN A 168 23.76 9.89 2.49
C GLN A 168 22.60 9.53 1.55
N HIS A 169 22.44 10.32 0.52
CA HIS A 169 21.54 10.06 -0.60
C HIS A 169 21.97 8.79 -1.34
N LYS A 170 21.13 7.76 -1.31
CA LYS A 170 21.28 6.62 -2.24
C LYS A 170 20.43 6.89 -3.46
N PRO A 171 21.04 7.09 -4.65
CA PRO A 171 20.32 7.55 -5.86
C PRO A 171 19.28 6.56 -6.41
N HIS A 172 19.17 5.36 -5.87
CA HIS A 172 18.27 4.30 -6.34
C HIS A 172 17.28 3.81 -5.27
N ALA A 173 17.09 4.51 -4.19
CA ALA A 173 16.10 4.10 -3.18
C ALA A 173 14.76 4.76 -3.50
N ASN A 174 13.73 3.95 -3.71
CA ASN A 174 12.33 4.38 -3.95
C ASN A 174 11.59 4.69 -2.64
N ASP A 175 12.33 5.15 -1.66
CA ASP A 175 11.91 5.37 -0.29
C ASP A 175 11.83 6.88 -0.04
N VAL A 176 10.75 7.35 0.56
CA VAL A 176 10.56 8.77 0.87
C VAL A 176 11.72 9.34 1.69
N MET A 177 12.39 8.53 2.49
CA MET A 177 13.58 8.94 3.24
C MET A 177 14.81 9.16 2.35
N SER A 178 14.82 8.69 1.11
CA SER A 178 15.89 8.97 0.14
C SER A 178 15.88 10.43 -0.33
N LEU A 179 14.78 11.15 -0.08
CA LEU A 179 14.66 12.58 -0.44
C LEU A 179 15.56 13.50 0.40
N GLY A 180 16.07 12.97 1.51
CA GLY A 180 16.83 13.77 2.48
C GLY A 180 15.96 14.33 3.60
N LYS A 181 16.58 14.63 4.74
CA LYS A 181 15.88 15.00 5.97
C LYS A 181 15.00 16.25 5.80
N GLU A 182 15.51 17.29 5.16
CA GLU A 182 14.81 18.56 5.00
C GLU A 182 13.53 18.40 4.17
N ILE A 183 13.66 17.77 3.00
CA ILE A 183 12.51 17.54 2.10
C ILE A 183 11.51 16.60 2.76
N PHE A 184 11.97 15.53 3.42
CA PHE A 184 11.09 14.62 4.14
C PHE A 184 10.28 15.36 5.21
N ASN A 185 10.92 16.19 6.03
CA ASN A 185 10.25 16.96 7.05
C ASN A 185 9.22 17.92 6.44
N GLU A 186 9.56 18.61 5.35
CA GLU A 186 8.62 19.46 4.63
C GLU A 186 7.39 18.67 4.17
N LEU A 187 7.58 17.50 3.52
CA LEU A 187 6.47 16.66 3.05
C LEU A 187 5.58 16.19 4.20
N VAL A 188 6.16 15.86 5.36
CA VAL A 188 5.40 15.47 6.55
C VAL A 188 4.56 16.63 7.07
N PHE A 189 5.15 17.83 7.16
CA PHE A 189 4.42 19.02 7.63
C PHE A 189 3.34 19.48 6.66
N MET A 190 3.49 19.23 5.36
CA MET A 190 2.47 19.52 4.34
C MET A 190 1.37 18.46 4.27
N ASP A 191 1.41 17.42 5.10
CA ASP A 191 0.42 16.33 5.18
C ASP A 191 0.11 15.66 3.82
N TYR A 192 1.14 15.49 2.97
CA TYR A 192 0.95 14.82 1.68
C TYR A 192 0.57 13.34 1.79
N PHE A 193 0.99 12.67 2.85
CA PHE A 193 0.79 11.24 3.03
C PHE A 193 -0.02 10.96 4.29
N ASP A 194 -0.99 10.06 4.16
CA ASP A 194 -1.82 9.61 5.28
C ASP A 194 -1.04 8.69 6.22
N ALA A 195 -0.09 7.93 5.67
CA ALA A 195 0.76 7.03 6.44
C ALA A 195 2.12 6.78 5.74
N TYR A 196 3.02 6.17 6.50
CA TYR A 196 4.36 5.78 6.07
C TYR A 196 4.55 4.30 6.33
N GLU A 197 5.01 3.57 5.31
CA GLU A 197 5.21 2.12 5.43
C GLU A 197 6.60 1.79 6.00
N PHE A 198 6.65 0.85 6.91
CA PHE A 198 7.90 0.19 7.30
C PHE A 198 7.73 -1.33 7.30
N ARG A 199 8.82 -2.08 7.15
CA ARG A 199 8.75 -3.52 6.94
C ARG A 199 9.10 -4.35 8.18
N ASN A 200 9.93 -3.85 9.08
CA ASN A 200 10.44 -4.63 10.19
C ASN A 200 10.62 -3.78 11.46
N LYS A 201 10.75 -4.48 12.59
CA LYS A 201 10.89 -3.86 13.91
C LYS A 201 12.04 -2.86 14.02
N LYS A 202 13.14 -3.08 13.29
CA LYS A 202 14.27 -2.17 13.29
C LYS A 202 13.87 -0.82 12.69
N ASN A 203 13.19 -0.85 11.56
CA ASN A 203 12.69 0.37 10.94
C ASN A 203 11.62 1.06 11.81
N GLU A 204 10.76 0.29 12.49
CA GLU A 204 9.79 0.83 13.44
C GLU A 204 10.45 1.64 14.55
N ILE A 205 11.46 1.07 15.19
CA ILE A 205 12.18 1.73 16.28
C ILE A 205 12.82 3.03 15.80
N TYR A 206 13.50 3.00 14.67
CA TYR A 206 14.14 4.18 14.10
C TYR A 206 13.12 5.26 13.72
N ASN A 207 12.00 4.86 13.10
CA ASN A 207 10.96 5.81 12.72
C ASN A 207 10.32 6.48 13.94
N LYS A 208 10.11 5.72 15.03
CA LYS A 208 9.60 6.28 16.29
C LYS A 208 10.60 7.24 16.94
N ILE A 209 11.87 6.90 16.98
CA ILE A 209 12.92 7.78 17.48
C ILE A 209 12.97 9.06 16.65
N TYR A 210 12.99 8.93 15.33
CA TYR A 210 13.01 10.07 14.43
C TYR A 210 11.80 10.98 14.62
N SER A 211 10.61 10.39 14.75
CA SER A 211 9.37 11.13 14.99
C SER A 211 9.46 11.94 16.28
N LEU A 212 9.92 11.33 17.37
CA LEU A 212 10.07 11.98 18.67
C LEU A 212 11.11 13.11 18.61
N GLU A 213 12.29 12.85 18.04
CA GLU A 213 13.39 13.84 17.94
C GLU A 213 13.04 15.07 17.07
N ASN A 214 12.07 14.91 16.15
CA ASN A 214 11.65 15.98 15.25
C ASN A 214 10.22 16.51 15.55
N SER A 215 9.64 16.13 16.68
CA SER A 215 8.29 16.56 17.13
C SER A 215 7.21 16.30 16.07
N MET A 216 7.23 15.09 15.49
CA MET A 216 6.33 14.68 14.40
C MET A 216 5.36 13.55 14.80
N GLU A 217 5.18 13.26 16.10
CA GLU A 217 4.43 12.10 16.60
C GLU A 217 2.98 12.10 16.14
N GLU A 218 2.37 13.27 16.02
CA GLU A 218 0.99 13.39 15.56
C GLU A 218 0.85 13.28 14.02
N LYS A 219 1.92 13.54 13.27
CA LYS A 219 1.92 13.58 11.81
C LYS A 219 2.43 12.28 11.18
N LEU A 220 3.39 11.62 11.81
CA LEU A 220 3.97 10.37 11.31
C LEU A 220 3.17 9.18 11.80
N ARG A 221 2.26 8.69 10.93
CA ARG A 221 1.50 7.46 11.14
C ARG A 221 2.17 6.33 10.39
N PHE A 222 2.50 5.23 11.09
CA PHE A 222 3.24 4.12 10.51
C PHE A 222 2.35 2.90 10.31
N LEU A 223 2.46 2.31 9.11
CA LEU A 223 1.85 1.04 8.75
C LEU A 223 2.94 0.03 8.37
N THR A 224 2.64 -1.25 8.53
CA THR A 224 3.45 -2.33 7.95
C THR A 224 2.78 -2.88 6.72
N GLY A 225 3.54 -3.04 5.64
CA GLY A 225 3.15 -3.81 4.48
C GLY A 225 4.12 -4.96 4.27
N SER A 226 3.65 -6.11 3.81
CA SER A 226 4.53 -7.27 3.58
C SER A 226 5.45 -7.06 2.39
N ASP A 227 5.02 -6.27 1.42
CA ASP A 227 5.72 -6.13 0.14
C ASP A 227 5.99 -7.52 -0.47
N CYS A 228 5.00 -8.43 -0.31
CA CYS A 228 5.15 -9.84 -0.65
C CYS A 228 5.13 -10.05 -2.17
N HIS A 229 6.25 -10.51 -2.71
CA HIS A 229 6.44 -10.81 -4.12
C HIS A 229 6.30 -12.31 -4.46
N ARG A 230 6.09 -13.18 -3.46
CA ARG A 230 5.94 -14.62 -3.65
C ARG A 230 4.93 -15.18 -2.67
N TRP A 231 3.70 -15.38 -3.12
CA TRP A 231 2.57 -15.79 -2.27
C TRP A 231 2.79 -17.08 -1.48
N ARG A 232 3.58 -18.01 -2.04
CA ARG A 232 3.93 -19.26 -1.33
C ARG A 232 4.76 -19.05 -0.07
N TYR A 233 5.42 -17.90 0.07
CA TYR A 233 6.22 -17.54 1.23
C TYR A 233 5.57 -16.45 2.10
N TYR A 234 4.34 -16.08 1.77
CA TYR A 234 3.62 -15.01 2.47
C TYR A 234 3.73 -15.15 4.01
N PRO A 235 4.03 -14.09 4.76
CA PRO A 235 4.19 -12.68 4.38
C PRO A 235 5.62 -12.32 3.93
N TYR A 236 6.48 -13.28 3.70
CA TYR A 236 7.87 -13.07 3.31
C TYR A 236 8.03 -13.02 1.79
N THR A 237 9.15 -12.44 1.34
CA THR A 237 9.50 -12.44 -0.09
C THR A 237 10.41 -13.61 -0.48
N GLU A 238 11.08 -14.24 0.52
CA GLU A 238 12.01 -15.35 0.32
C GLU A 238 11.80 -16.45 1.38
N GLU A 239 12.09 -17.70 1.00
CA GLU A 239 11.89 -18.89 1.82
C GLU A 239 12.62 -18.85 3.18
N ASN A 240 13.76 -18.19 3.23
CA ASN A 240 14.64 -18.17 4.40
C ASN A 240 14.66 -16.82 5.14
N GLU A 241 13.65 -15.99 4.98
CA GLU A 241 13.60 -14.71 5.68
C GLU A 241 13.42 -14.95 7.19
N LYS A 242 14.46 -14.58 7.97
CA LYS A 242 14.50 -14.84 9.42
C LYS A 242 13.88 -13.74 10.28
N THR A 243 13.51 -12.63 9.69
CA THR A 243 12.95 -11.50 10.43
C THR A 243 11.45 -11.67 10.55
N GLU A 244 10.95 -11.82 11.77
CA GLU A 244 9.50 -11.90 12.03
C GLU A 244 8.78 -10.68 11.45
N PHE A 245 7.80 -10.92 10.56
CA PHE A 245 6.95 -9.88 10.03
C PHE A 245 5.91 -9.45 11.08
N LYS A 246 5.83 -8.15 11.34
CA LYS A 246 4.89 -7.59 12.30
C LYS A 246 3.78 -6.84 11.59
N TYR A 247 2.59 -7.30 11.77
CA TYR A 247 1.40 -6.68 11.21
C TYR A 247 0.98 -5.40 11.94
N THR A 248 0.41 -4.48 11.20
CA THR A 248 -0.34 -3.35 11.75
C THR A 248 -1.76 -3.79 12.11
N TYR A 249 -2.26 -3.23 13.20
CA TYR A 249 -3.64 -3.39 13.64
C TYR A 249 -4.32 -2.01 13.65
N ILE A 250 -5.43 -1.90 12.95
CA ILE A 250 -6.24 -0.68 12.97
C ILE A 250 -7.50 -0.91 13.80
N LYS A 251 -7.91 0.12 14.55
CA LYS A 251 -9.18 0.12 15.29
C LYS A 251 -10.26 0.73 14.41
N SER A 252 -10.86 -0.10 13.56
CA SER A 252 -11.97 0.28 12.70
C SER A 252 -12.93 -0.90 12.57
N LEU A 253 -14.17 -0.62 12.23
CA LEU A 253 -15.07 -1.65 11.74
C LEU A 253 -14.84 -1.78 10.25
N PRO A 254 -14.68 -3.00 9.70
CA PRO A 254 -14.73 -3.20 8.27
C PRO A 254 -16.13 -2.80 7.81
N SER A 255 -16.19 -1.76 6.97
CA SER A 255 -17.46 -1.23 6.42
C SER A 255 -17.77 -1.89 5.09
#